data_d3d4a0349ba1dfd9daa3672210eb434a
#
_entry.id   d3d4a0349ba1dfd9daa3672210eb434a
#
_cell.length_a   1.000
_cell.length_b   1.000
_cell.length_c   1.000
_cell.angle_alpha   90.00
_cell.angle_beta   90.00
_cell.angle_gamma   90.00
#
_symmetry.space_group_name_H-M   'P 1'
#
loop_
_entity.id
_entity.type
_entity.pdbx_description
1 polymer ?
#
loop_
_entity_poly.entity_id
_entity_poly.type
_entity_poly.pdbx_seq_one_letter_code
_entity_poly.pdbx_strand_id
1 'polypeptide(L)'
;MNREKINEFLIEKGLFITAIFSIIIIFTILIFIVMEALPAFQEYGFFRFMFGMEWSPNDDNFGVFTMILGSIFVTFLALMMAVPLSLLCAFFMEEIAPNKVKIFLKPVIQTLAGIPSVVYGFFGLTVLVPLVREYFGGTGFSIFTASLILAVMILPTIISVSQDAIKSVPHDFKEASFGLGSTNWQTIRLIIFPAALPGIVTAIILGIGRAIGETLAVIMVAGNVVQIPGSIFDPVRTLTTNIALEMGYATGLHYNALFGTAVILFIIIIILLIIANYIQNKHGMDIGGGTL
;
A
#
# COMPACT_ATOMS: atom_id res chain seq x y z
N MET A 1 4.93 40.78 -26.19
CA MET A 1 5.06 39.51 -25.40
C MET A 1 4.40 38.41 -26.26
N ASN A 2 5.17 37.42 -26.77
CA ASN A 2 4.65 36.41 -27.69
C ASN A 2 3.52 35.61 -27.01
N ARG A 3 2.48 35.25 -27.81
CA ARG A 3 1.34 34.45 -27.33
C ARG A 3 1.79 33.15 -26.61
N GLU A 4 2.88 32.55 -27.00
CA GLU A 4 3.47 31.38 -26.36
C GLU A 4 3.92 31.67 -24.91
N LYS A 5 4.63 32.76 -24.67
CA LYS A 5 5.05 33.15 -23.30
C LYS A 5 3.89 33.49 -22.38
N ILE A 6 2.79 34.00 -22.92
CA ILE A 6 1.58 34.26 -22.15
C ILE A 6 0.92 32.93 -21.76
N ASN A 7 0.83 31.99 -22.72
CA ASN A 7 0.25 30.67 -22.45
C ASN A 7 1.11 29.87 -21.47
N GLU A 8 2.44 29.87 -21.59
CA GLU A 8 3.34 29.23 -20.63
C GLU A 8 3.16 29.83 -19.21
N PHE A 9 3.12 31.15 -19.09
CA PHE A 9 2.90 31.81 -17.80
C PHE A 9 1.54 31.45 -17.20
N LEU A 10 0.46 31.41 -17.98
CA LEU A 10 -0.86 31.05 -17.50
C LEU A 10 -0.93 29.58 -17.07
N ILE A 11 -0.30 28.68 -17.81
CA ILE A 11 -0.21 27.25 -17.46
C ILE A 11 0.60 27.08 -16.17
N GLU A 12 1.78 27.69 -16.07
CA GLU A 12 2.63 27.64 -14.87
C GLU A 12 1.88 28.13 -13.62
N LYS A 13 1.22 29.29 -13.71
CA LYS A 13 0.43 29.83 -12.60
C LYS A 13 -0.79 28.99 -12.27
N GLY A 14 -1.48 28.45 -13.27
CA GLY A 14 -2.58 27.52 -13.09
C GLY A 14 -2.14 26.24 -12.36
N LEU A 15 -1.02 25.62 -12.76
CA LEU A 15 -0.45 24.45 -12.10
C LEU A 15 0.00 24.77 -10.67
N PHE A 16 0.60 25.93 -10.44
CA PHE A 16 1.02 26.37 -9.11
C PHE A 16 -0.19 26.56 -8.16
N ILE A 17 -1.26 27.22 -8.64
CA ILE A 17 -2.50 27.39 -7.86
C ILE A 17 -3.13 26.04 -7.53
N THR A 18 -3.22 25.12 -8.48
CA THR A 18 -3.74 23.76 -8.24
C THR A 18 -2.90 22.99 -7.22
N ALA A 19 -1.58 23.11 -7.26
CA ALA A 19 -0.70 22.49 -6.29
C ALA A 19 -0.92 23.03 -4.87
N ILE A 20 -0.99 24.38 -4.71
CA ILE A 20 -1.29 25.01 -3.42
C ILE A 20 -2.66 24.56 -2.91
N PHE A 21 -3.67 24.58 -3.76
CA PHE A 21 -5.03 24.17 -3.38
C PHE A 21 -5.08 22.72 -2.90
N SER A 22 -4.36 21.81 -3.58
CA SER A 22 -4.25 20.42 -3.15
C SER A 22 -3.60 20.28 -1.77
N ILE A 23 -2.53 21.03 -1.51
CA ILE A 23 -1.86 21.05 -0.20
C ILE A 23 -2.83 21.57 0.89
N ILE A 24 -3.54 22.67 0.64
CA ILE A 24 -4.52 23.24 1.58
C ILE A 24 -5.61 22.21 1.91
N ILE A 25 -6.15 21.50 0.92
CA ILE A 25 -7.17 20.48 1.14
C ILE A 25 -6.63 19.37 2.06
N ILE A 26 -5.43 18.84 1.78
CA ILE A 26 -4.83 17.78 2.59
C ILE A 26 -4.65 18.22 4.04
N PHE A 27 -4.12 19.43 4.26
CA PHE A 27 -3.96 19.98 5.62
C PHE A 27 -5.30 20.23 6.31
N THR A 28 -6.31 20.71 5.58
CA THR A 28 -7.66 20.91 6.13
C THR A 28 -8.28 19.60 6.58
N ILE A 29 -8.18 18.54 5.77
CA ILE A 29 -8.68 17.21 6.12
C ILE A 29 -7.94 16.67 7.36
N LEU A 30 -6.61 16.81 7.40
CA LEU A 30 -5.82 16.36 8.54
C LEU A 30 -6.20 17.08 9.84
N ILE A 31 -6.31 18.42 9.78
CA ILE A 31 -6.72 19.23 10.93
C ILE A 31 -8.13 18.81 11.39
N PHE A 32 -9.06 18.64 10.46
CA PHE A 32 -10.42 18.20 10.77
C PHE A 32 -10.43 16.85 11.49
N ILE A 33 -9.72 15.84 10.95
CA ILE A 33 -9.64 14.51 11.56
C ILE A 33 -9.05 14.59 12.98
N VAL A 34 -7.99 15.38 13.18
CA VAL A 34 -7.37 15.55 14.50
C VAL A 34 -8.31 16.28 15.47
N MET A 35 -9.01 17.33 15.02
CA MET A 35 -9.96 18.07 15.86
C MET A 35 -11.13 17.18 16.32
N GLU A 36 -11.68 16.36 15.42
CA GLU A 36 -12.75 15.42 15.75
C GLU A 36 -12.28 14.27 16.67
N ALA A 37 -10.99 13.91 16.63
CA ALA A 37 -10.40 12.90 17.50
C ALA A 37 -10.09 13.40 18.91
N LEU A 38 -9.88 14.71 19.10
CA LEU A 38 -9.46 15.29 20.38
C LEU A 38 -10.33 14.91 21.58
N PRO A 39 -11.69 14.94 21.51
CA PRO A 39 -12.53 14.56 22.65
C PRO A 39 -12.26 13.14 23.13
N ALA A 40 -12.09 12.18 22.21
CA ALA A 40 -11.78 10.79 22.56
C ALA A 40 -10.41 10.67 23.24
N PHE A 41 -9.39 11.39 22.77
CA PHE A 41 -8.07 11.40 23.40
C PHE A 41 -8.03 12.11 24.75
N GLN A 42 -8.83 13.15 24.95
CA GLN A 42 -8.92 13.86 26.21
C GLN A 42 -9.63 13.03 27.30
N GLU A 43 -10.70 12.33 26.92
CA GLU A 43 -11.47 11.52 27.87
C GLU A 43 -10.80 10.17 28.17
N TYR A 44 -10.32 9.49 27.12
CA TYR A 44 -9.78 8.12 27.25
C TYR A 44 -8.27 8.09 27.46
N GLY A 45 -7.53 9.11 27.02
CA GLY A 45 -6.07 9.18 27.01
C GLY A 45 -5.45 8.53 25.77
N PHE A 46 -4.54 9.24 25.10
CA PHE A 46 -3.93 8.79 23.83
C PHE A 46 -3.24 7.42 23.94
N PHE A 47 -2.44 7.20 24.98
CA PHE A 47 -1.73 5.92 25.15
C PHE A 47 -2.66 4.75 25.48
N ARG A 48 -3.69 4.99 26.29
CA ARG A 48 -4.70 3.99 26.59
C ARG A 48 -5.50 3.62 25.34
N PHE A 49 -5.84 4.60 24.54
CA PHE A 49 -6.49 4.40 23.25
C PHE A 49 -5.63 3.57 22.29
N MET A 50 -4.35 3.92 22.15
CA MET A 50 -3.41 3.26 21.23
C MET A 50 -3.08 1.81 21.65
N PHE A 51 -2.87 1.57 22.93
CA PHE A 51 -2.42 0.27 23.46
C PHE A 51 -3.54 -0.56 24.10
N GLY A 52 -4.75 -0.04 24.22
CA GLY A 52 -5.92 -0.78 24.66
C GLY A 52 -6.25 -1.92 23.71
N MET A 53 -6.63 -3.08 24.24
CA MET A 53 -6.92 -4.28 23.45
C MET A 53 -8.40 -4.50 23.21
N GLU A 54 -9.25 -3.77 23.89
CA GLU A 54 -10.68 -3.95 23.91
C GLU A 54 -11.38 -2.79 23.21
N TRP A 55 -12.31 -3.11 22.33
CA TRP A 55 -13.15 -2.15 21.61
C TRP A 55 -14.61 -2.51 21.89
N SER A 56 -15.23 -1.80 22.83
CA SER A 56 -16.63 -1.97 23.25
C SER A 56 -17.29 -0.59 23.36
N PRO A 57 -17.88 -0.06 22.29
CA PRO A 57 -18.53 1.25 22.30
C PRO A 57 -19.66 1.39 23.32
N ASN A 58 -20.35 0.27 23.66
CA ASN A 58 -21.42 0.27 24.65
C ASN A 58 -20.94 0.54 26.09
N ASP A 59 -19.68 0.23 26.37
CA ASP A 59 -19.03 0.40 27.68
C ASP A 59 -18.03 1.56 27.65
N ASP A 60 -18.10 2.41 26.62
CA ASP A 60 -17.18 3.50 26.35
C ASP A 60 -15.70 3.08 26.40
N ASN A 61 -15.40 1.84 25.94
CA ASN A 61 -14.06 1.29 25.96
C ASN A 61 -13.48 1.26 24.53
N PHE A 62 -12.44 2.07 24.29
CA PHE A 62 -11.89 2.29 22.95
C PHE A 62 -10.39 2.01 22.89
N GLY A 63 -10.02 0.75 22.63
CA GLY A 63 -8.65 0.33 22.42
C GLY A 63 -8.43 -0.18 21.00
N VAL A 64 -7.42 0.34 20.28
CA VAL A 64 -7.19 0.00 18.85
C VAL A 64 -5.98 -0.92 18.61
N PHE A 65 -5.30 -1.40 19.65
CA PHE A 65 -4.08 -2.18 19.51
C PHE A 65 -4.26 -3.47 18.69
N THR A 66 -5.34 -4.19 18.91
CA THR A 66 -5.68 -5.41 18.15
C THR A 66 -5.87 -5.12 16.66
N MET A 67 -6.44 -3.96 16.33
CA MET A 67 -6.67 -3.53 14.95
C MET A 67 -5.38 -3.04 14.28
N ILE A 68 -4.46 -2.44 15.05
CA ILE A 68 -3.10 -2.11 14.58
C ILE A 68 -2.39 -3.40 14.18
N LEU A 69 -2.40 -4.42 15.04
CA LEU A 69 -1.81 -5.72 14.73
C LEU A 69 -2.47 -6.37 13.52
N GLY A 70 -3.81 -6.36 13.44
CA GLY A 70 -4.55 -6.87 12.29
C GLY A 70 -4.13 -6.19 10.98
N SER A 71 -4.04 -4.86 10.97
CA SER A 71 -3.60 -4.09 9.81
C SER A 71 -2.15 -4.42 9.41
N ILE A 72 -1.25 -4.53 10.37
CA ILE A 72 0.15 -4.85 10.12
C ILE A 72 0.30 -6.29 9.58
N PHE A 73 -0.35 -7.27 10.19
CA PHE A 73 -0.24 -8.67 9.75
C PHE A 73 -0.82 -8.89 8.36
N VAL A 74 -2.01 -8.34 8.08
CA VAL A 74 -2.62 -8.44 6.74
C VAL A 74 -1.75 -7.78 5.69
N THR A 75 -1.25 -6.57 5.94
CA THR A 75 -0.38 -5.83 5.01
C THR A 75 0.95 -6.55 4.81
N PHE A 76 1.60 -6.97 5.89
CA PHE A 76 2.90 -7.66 5.82
C PHE A 76 2.81 -8.95 5.02
N LEU A 77 1.82 -9.80 5.30
CA LEU A 77 1.65 -11.06 4.59
C LEU A 77 1.28 -10.84 3.11
N ALA A 78 0.47 -9.82 2.80
CA ALA A 78 0.16 -9.43 1.43
C ALA A 78 1.43 -9.01 0.65
N LEU A 79 2.27 -8.17 1.26
CA LEU A 79 3.53 -7.74 0.66
C LEU A 79 4.53 -8.89 0.49
N MET A 80 4.61 -9.78 1.47
CA MET A 80 5.48 -10.96 1.42
C MET A 80 5.15 -11.85 0.22
N MET A 81 3.87 -11.93 -0.19
CA MET A 81 3.44 -12.65 -1.39
C MET A 81 3.59 -11.80 -2.66
N ALA A 82 3.16 -10.55 -2.62
CA ALA A 82 3.06 -9.70 -3.80
C ALA A 82 4.42 -9.19 -4.30
N VAL A 83 5.32 -8.78 -3.41
CA VAL A 83 6.61 -8.15 -3.81
C VAL A 83 7.46 -9.10 -4.64
N PRO A 84 7.74 -10.35 -4.23
CA PRO A 84 8.54 -11.28 -5.04
C PRO A 84 7.90 -11.54 -6.39
N LEU A 85 6.59 -11.82 -6.44
CA LEU A 85 5.89 -12.10 -7.69
C LEU A 85 5.89 -10.89 -8.63
N SER A 86 5.67 -9.68 -8.10
CA SER A 86 5.69 -8.46 -8.89
C SER A 86 7.06 -8.17 -9.50
N LEU A 87 8.13 -8.33 -8.71
CA LEU A 87 9.48 -8.08 -9.19
C LEU A 87 9.90 -9.11 -10.24
N LEU A 88 9.61 -10.39 -10.01
CA LEU A 88 9.85 -11.43 -11.01
C LEU A 88 9.12 -11.15 -12.31
N CYS A 89 7.85 -10.74 -12.23
CA CYS A 89 7.05 -10.37 -13.40
C CYS A 89 7.62 -9.13 -14.10
N ALA A 90 8.02 -8.09 -13.37
CA ALA A 90 8.58 -6.87 -13.92
C ALA A 90 9.91 -7.14 -14.67
N PHE A 91 10.84 -7.87 -14.04
CA PHE A 91 12.10 -8.26 -14.70
C PHE A 91 11.87 -9.18 -15.88
N PHE A 92 10.98 -10.17 -15.76
CA PHE A 92 10.63 -11.03 -16.88
C PHE A 92 10.12 -10.21 -18.07
N MET A 93 9.19 -9.30 -17.82
CA MET A 93 8.61 -8.49 -18.89
C MET A 93 9.61 -7.51 -19.53
N GLU A 94 10.50 -6.90 -18.77
CA GLU A 94 11.42 -5.90 -19.35
C GLU A 94 12.67 -6.52 -19.98
N GLU A 95 13.23 -7.59 -19.39
CA GLU A 95 14.53 -8.12 -19.79
C GLU A 95 14.48 -9.43 -20.58
N ILE A 96 13.42 -10.24 -20.41
CA ILE A 96 13.42 -11.62 -20.92
C ILE A 96 12.29 -11.83 -21.94
N ALA A 97 11.11 -11.31 -21.71
CA ALA A 97 9.93 -11.65 -22.47
C ALA A 97 10.02 -11.17 -23.95
N PRO A 98 9.66 -12.02 -24.92
CA PRO A 98 9.53 -11.58 -26.30
C PRO A 98 8.37 -10.58 -26.47
N ASN A 99 8.44 -9.73 -27.50
CA ASN A 99 7.46 -8.67 -27.72
C ASN A 99 6.00 -9.16 -27.76
N LYS A 100 5.74 -10.35 -28.29
CA LYS A 100 4.40 -10.94 -28.34
C LYS A 100 3.82 -11.16 -26.94
N VAL A 101 4.64 -11.61 -26.00
CA VAL A 101 4.25 -11.83 -24.60
C VAL A 101 4.02 -10.49 -23.87
N LYS A 102 4.88 -9.49 -24.11
CA LYS A 102 4.72 -8.14 -23.55
C LYS A 102 3.40 -7.50 -23.99
N ILE A 103 3.06 -7.60 -25.29
CA ILE A 103 1.81 -7.07 -25.85
C ILE A 103 0.58 -7.72 -25.20
N PHE A 104 0.65 -9.01 -24.87
CA PHE A 104 -0.46 -9.72 -24.22
C PHE A 104 -0.54 -9.44 -22.71
N LEU A 105 0.56 -9.49 -21.99
CA LEU A 105 0.57 -9.36 -20.53
C LEU A 105 0.30 -7.93 -20.04
N LYS A 106 0.76 -6.91 -20.78
CA LYS A 106 0.57 -5.51 -20.38
C LYS A 106 -0.91 -5.11 -20.22
N PRO A 107 -1.80 -5.38 -21.17
CA PRO A 107 -3.24 -5.13 -20.98
C PRO A 107 -3.85 -5.94 -19.84
N VAL A 108 -3.41 -7.19 -19.62
CA VAL A 108 -3.91 -8.03 -18.51
C VAL A 108 -3.59 -7.38 -17.15
N ILE A 109 -2.33 -6.94 -16.96
CA ILE A 109 -1.92 -6.26 -15.73
C ILE A 109 -2.67 -4.94 -15.54
N GLN A 110 -2.85 -4.16 -16.61
CA GLN A 110 -3.60 -2.90 -16.56
C GLN A 110 -5.09 -3.14 -16.25
N THR A 111 -5.69 -4.19 -16.78
CA THR A 111 -7.08 -4.56 -16.47
C THR A 111 -7.23 -4.94 -15.00
N LEU A 112 -6.30 -5.73 -14.46
CA LEU A 112 -6.31 -6.06 -13.02
C LEU A 112 -6.23 -4.80 -12.15
N ALA A 113 -5.45 -3.79 -12.54
CA ALA A 113 -5.39 -2.52 -11.81
C ALA A 113 -6.72 -1.74 -11.84
N GLY A 114 -7.53 -1.93 -12.87
CA GLY A 114 -8.82 -1.26 -13.08
C GLY A 114 -10.01 -1.94 -12.40
N ILE A 115 -9.87 -3.16 -11.88
CA ILE A 115 -10.96 -3.86 -11.21
C ILE A 115 -11.26 -3.16 -9.86
N PRO A 116 -12.55 -2.81 -9.57
CA PRO A 116 -12.92 -2.25 -8.27
C PRO A 116 -12.61 -3.20 -7.11
N SER A 117 -12.17 -2.66 -5.96
CA SER A 117 -11.80 -3.48 -4.78
C SER A 117 -12.95 -4.34 -4.25
N VAL A 118 -14.18 -3.86 -4.35
CA VAL A 118 -15.38 -4.62 -3.98
C VAL A 118 -15.50 -5.93 -4.77
N VAL A 119 -15.14 -5.93 -6.06
CA VAL A 119 -15.18 -7.13 -6.90
C VAL A 119 -14.16 -8.17 -6.43
N TYR A 120 -12.95 -7.72 -6.06
CA TYR A 120 -11.96 -8.59 -5.43
C TYR A 120 -12.45 -9.14 -4.09
N GLY A 121 -13.06 -8.31 -3.25
CA GLY A 121 -13.64 -8.71 -1.98
C GLY A 121 -14.77 -9.73 -2.17
N PHE A 122 -15.66 -9.51 -3.15
CA PHE A 122 -16.74 -10.44 -3.47
C PHE A 122 -16.21 -11.79 -3.98
N PHE A 123 -15.21 -11.78 -4.86
CA PHE A 123 -14.52 -13.01 -5.27
C PHE A 123 -13.86 -13.72 -4.08
N GLY A 124 -13.21 -12.97 -3.20
CA GLY A 124 -12.64 -13.50 -1.97
C GLY A 124 -13.70 -14.18 -1.09
N LEU A 125 -14.83 -13.51 -0.89
CA LEU A 125 -15.93 -14.01 -0.07
C LEU A 125 -16.56 -15.28 -0.65
N THR A 126 -16.78 -15.31 -1.97
CA THR A 126 -17.53 -16.40 -2.63
C THR A 126 -16.65 -17.60 -3.00
N VAL A 127 -15.36 -17.38 -3.23
CA VAL A 127 -14.43 -18.41 -3.69
C VAL A 127 -13.35 -18.73 -2.66
N LEU A 128 -12.59 -17.71 -2.19
CA LEU A 128 -11.43 -17.98 -1.34
C LEU A 128 -11.82 -18.34 0.10
N VAL A 129 -12.81 -17.67 0.68
CA VAL A 129 -13.29 -18.00 2.05
C VAL A 129 -13.77 -19.46 2.14
N PRO A 130 -14.61 -19.99 1.23
CA PRO A 130 -14.95 -21.40 1.22
C PRO A 130 -13.75 -22.34 1.02
N LEU A 131 -12.83 -22.01 0.09
CA LEU A 131 -11.63 -22.81 -0.15
C LEU A 131 -10.74 -22.86 1.11
N VAL A 132 -10.46 -21.72 1.72
CA VAL A 132 -9.64 -21.68 2.94
C VAL A 132 -10.30 -22.46 4.07
N ARG A 133 -11.62 -22.34 4.22
CA ARG A 133 -12.39 -23.15 5.20
C ARG A 133 -12.23 -24.65 4.95
N GLU A 134 -12.32 -25.09 3.70
CA GLU A 134 -12.26 -26.50 3.33
C GLU A 134 -10.85 -27.09 3.56
N TYR A 135 -9.81 -26.37 3.16
CA TYR A 135 -8.43 -26.90 3.21
C TYR A 135 -7.71 -26.67 4.53
N PHE A 136 -8.01 -25.57 5.23
CA PHE A 136 -7.30 -25.15 6.46
C PHE A 136 -8.20 -25.14 7.69
N GLY A 137 -9.51 -25.35 7.53
CA GLY A 137 -10.47 -25.33 8.63
C GLY A 137 -10.89 -23.92 9.06
N GLY A 138 -11.52 -23.83 10.24
CA GLY A 138 -12.01 -22.58 10.80
C GLY A 138 -13.17 -21.97 10.04
N THR A 139 -13.32 -20.63 10.08
CA THR A 139 -14.41 -19.91 9.39
C THR A 139 -14.10 -19.63 7.92
N GLY A 140 -12.82 -19.72 7.53
CA GLY A 140 -12.31 -19.28 6.23
C GLY A 140 -12.06 -17.76 6.14
N PHE A 141 -12.70 -16.96 7.00
CA PHE A 141 -12.38 -15.56 7.19
C PHE A 141 -11.09 -15.46 8.01
N SER A 142 -10.07 -14.79 7.48
CA SER A 142 -8.76 -14.83 8.12
C SER A 142 -7.80 -13.75 7.60
N ILE A 143 -6.69 -13.56 8.33
CA ILE A 143 -5.54 -12.79 7.85
C ILE A 143 -5.08 -13.32 6.49
N PHE A 144 -4.95 -14.64 6.35
CA PHE A 144 -4.46 -15.28 5.12
C PHE A 144 -5.35 -14.96 3.92
N THR A 145 -6.68 -15.11 4.04
CA THR A 145 -7.63 -14.82 2.96
C THR A 145 -7.60 -13.34 2.57
N ALA A 146 -7.57 -12.45 3.56
CA ALA A 146 -7.47 -11.01 3.35
C ALA A 146 -6.15 -10.64 2.65
N SER A 147 -5.04 -11.21 3.10
CA SER A 147 -3.71 -10.96 2.54
C SER A 147 -3.58 -11.47 1.10
N LEU A 148 -4.19 -12.60 0.77
CA LEU A 148 -4.15 -13.16 -0.58
C LEU A 148 -4.89 -12.26 -1.59
N ILE A 149 -6.08 -11.77 -1.23
CA ILE A 149 -6.83 -10.80 -2.05
C ILE A 149 -6.03 -9.51 -2.21
N LEU A 150 -5.51 -9.01 -1.10
CA LEU A 150 -4.75 -7.77 -1.08
C LEU A 150 -3.46 -7.90 -1.91
N ALA A 151 -2.78 -9.05 -1.85
CA ALA A 151 -1.61 -9.33 -2.68
C ALA A 151 -1.94 -9.22 -4.16
N VAL A 152 -3.02 -9.86 -4.62
CA VAL A 152 -3.46 -9.77 -6.02
C VAL A 152 -3.77 -8.33 -6.43
N MET A 153 -4.38 -7.54 -5.56
CA MET A 153 -4.74 -6.13 -5.84
C MET A 153 -3.54 -5.20 -5.95
N ILE A 154 -2.46 -5.44 -5.20
CA ILE A 154 -1.27 -4.58 -5.23
C ILE A 154 -0.26 -5.00 -6.29
N LEU A 155 -0.31 -6.26 -6.79
CA LEU A 155 0.57 -6.76 -7.87
C LEU A 155 0.71 -5.79 -9.04
N PRO A 156 -0.38 -5.31 -9.68
CA PRO A 156 -0.28 -4.45 -10.86
C PRO A 156 0.46 -3.14 -10.58
N THR A 157 0.27 -2.56 -9.39
CA THR A 157 0.92 -1.31 -8.99
C THR A 157 2.43 -1.50 -8.88
N ILE A 158 2.86 -2.55 -8.16
CA ILE A 158 4.28 -2.84 -7.97
C ILE A 158 4.93 -3.24 -9.30
N ILE A 159 4.26 -4.06 -10.13
CA ILE A 159 4.76 -4.45 -11.45
C ILE A 159 4.99 -3.22 -12.31
N SER A 160 3.97 -2.36 -12.49
CA SER A 160 4.05 -1.23 -13.41
C SER A 160 5.15 -0.24 -13.03
N VAL A 161 5.22 0.14 -11.75
CA VAL A 161 6.25 1.11 -11.29
C VAL A 161 7.65 0.49 -11.31
N SER A 162 7.77 -0.82 -11.00
CA SER A 162 9.06 -1.53 -11.13
C SER A 162 9.51 -1.67 -12.59
N GLN A 163 8.58 -1.89 -13.53
CA GLN A 163 8.89 -1.90 -14.96
C GLN A 163 9.43 -0.54 -15.42
N ASP A 164 8.77 0.56 -15.02
CA ASP A 164 9.23 1.91 -15.37
C ASP A 164 10.63 2.19 -14.78
N ALA A 165 10.91 1.73 -13.56
CA ALA A 165 12.22 1.82 -12.93
C ALA A 165 13.29 1.01 -13.68
N ILE A 166 13.02 -0.23 -14.06
CA ILE A 166 13.92 -1.08 -14.84
C ILE A 166 14.19 -0.47 -16.23
N LYS A 167 13.16 0.04 -16.87
CA LYS A 167 13.23 0.66 -18.19
C LYS A 167 14.00 1.97 -18.20
N SER A 168 14.03 2.70 -17.08
CA SER A 168 14.78 3.95 -16.94
C SER A 168 16.30 3.77 -16.85
N VAL A 169 16.78 2.55 -16.64
CA VAL A 169 18.22 2.24 -16.63
C VAL A 169 18.80 2.47 -18.04
N PRO A 170 19.83 3.32 -18.20
CA PRO A 170 20.43 3.62 -19.50
C PRO A 170 20.89 2.35 -20.23
N HIS A 171 20.63 2.29 -21.52
CA HIS A 171 20.97 1.13 -22.36
C HIS A 171 22.50 0.88 -22.41
N ASP A 172 23.27 1.94 -22.33
CA ASP A 172 24.73 1.90 -22.34
C ASP A 172 25.30 1.02 -21.21
N PHE A 173 24.65 0.95 -20.06
CA PHE A 173 25.06 0.08 -18.95
C PHE A 173 24.92 -1.40 -19.32
N LYS A 174 23.89 -1.75 -20.08
CA LYS A 174 23.67 -3.12 -20.57
C LYS A 174 24.70 -3.48 -21.64
N GLU A 175 24.95 -2.58 -22.59
CA GLU A 175 25.93 -2.78 -23.66
C GLU A 175 27.33 -2.93 -23.11
N ALA A 176 27.73 -2.05 -22.17
CA ALA A 176 29.02 -2.14 -21.48
C ALA A 176 29.20 -3.48 -20.75
N SER A 177 28.14 -3.95 -20.05
CA SER A 177 28.17 -5.24 -19.36
C SER A 177 28.37 -6.39 -20.34
N PHE A 178 27.64 -6.42 -21.45
CA PHE A 178 27.79 -7.43 -22.49
C PHE A 178 29.15 -7.35 -23.18
N GLY A 179 29.69 -6.13 -23.40
CA GLY A 179 31.03 -5.92 -23.94
C GLY A 179 32.14 -6.50 -23.06
N LEU A 180 31.92 -6.60 -21.74
CA LEU A 180 32.79 -7.26 -20.77
C LEU A 180 32.57 -8.80 -20.69
N GLY A 181 31.69 -9.35 -21.52
CA GLY A 181 31.39 -10.79 -21.56
C GLY A 181 30.41 -11.31 -20.52
N SER A 182 29.63 -10.40 -19.88
CA SER A 182 28.62 -10.81 -18.91
C SER A 182 27.45 -11.52 -19.57
N THR A 183 26.87 -12.53 -18.88
CA THR A 183 25.61 -13.16 -19.28
C THR A 183 24.40 -12.26 -18.96
N ASN A 184 23.25 -12.52 -19.59
CA ASN A 184 21.99 -11.82 -19.29
C ASN A 184 21.67 -11.78 -17.79
N TRP A 185 21.84 -12.92 -17.10
CA TRP A 185 21.58 -13.02 -15.67
C TRP A 185 22.55 -12.18 -14.83
N GLN A 186 23.83 -12.17 -15.20
CA GLN A 186 24.83 -11.33 -14.53
C GLN A 186 24.51 -9.85 -14.74
N THR A 187 24.15 -9.44 -15.95
CA THR A 187 23.74 -8.08 -16.27
C THR A 187 22.51 -7.65 -15.46
N ILE A 188 21.46 -8.50 -15.41
CA ILE A 188 20.27 -8.22 -14.62
C ILE A 188 20.61 -8.05 -13.14
N ARG A 189 21.35 -9.01 -12.56
CA ARG A 189 21.63 -9.06 -11.12
C ARG A 189 22.61 -8.00 -10.65
N LEU A 190 23.67 -7.73 -11.44
CA LEU A 190 24.80 -6.90 -11.01
C LEU A 190 24.72 -5.46 -11.51
N ILE A 191 23.96 -5.19 -12.56
CA ILE A 191 23.87 -3.88 -13.18
C ILE A 191 22.45 -3.32 -13.10
N ILE A 192 21.48 -4.02 -13.69
CA ILE A 192 20.11 -3.48 -13.85
C ILE A 192 19.40 -3.40 -12.50
N PHE A 193 19.43 -4.47 -11.71
CA PHE A 193 18.75 -4.52 -10.40
C PHE A 193 19.27 -3.44 -9.45
N PRO A 194 20.59 -3.27 -9.23
CA PRO A 194 21.09 -2.19 -8.39
C PRO A 194 20.74 -0.80 -8.94
N ALA A 195 20.85 -0.58 -10.25
CA ALA A 195 20.53 0.71 -10.87
C ALA A 195 19.03 1.05 -10.78
N ALA A 196 18.14 0.06 -10.87
CA ALA A 196 16.69 0.23 -10.75
C ALA A 196 16.20 0.24 -9.29
N LEU A 197 17.05 -0.11 -8.32
CA LEU A 197 16.66 -0.32 -6.92
C LEU A 197 15.90 0.86 -6.30
N PRO A 198 16.30 2.14 -6.48
CA PRO A 198 15.54 3.26 -5.92
C PRO A 198 14.09 3.32 -6.42
N GLY A 199 13.87 3.06 -7.71
CA GLY A 199 12.53 3.02 -8.30
C GLY A 199 11.74 1.77 -7.86
N ILE A 200 12.40 0.62 -7.69
CA ILE A 200 11.78 -0.60 -7.14
C ILE A 200 11.32 -0.36 -5.70
N VAL A 201 12.13 0.30 -4.87
CA VAL A 201 11.73 0.66 -3.50
C VAL A 201 10.51 1.59 -3.53
N THR A 202 10.49 2.57 -4.44
CA THR A 202 9.31 3.43 -4.65
C THR A 202 8.06 2.61 -5.01
N ALA A 203 8.18 1.59 -5.89
CA ALA A 203 7.09 0.71 -6.24
C ALA A 203 6.53 -0.06 -5.02
N ILE A 204 7.42 -0.55 -4.17
CA ILE A 204 7.03 -1.25 -2.93
C ILE A 204 6.35 -0.28 -1.96
N ILE A 205 6.85 0.95 -1.81
CA ILE A 205 6.24 2.00 -0.97
C ILE A 205 4.80 2.30 -1.41
N LEU A 206 4.58 2.44 -2.72
CA LEU A 206 3.24 2.64 -3.28
C LEU A 206 2.34 1.42 -3.02
N GLY A 207 2.89 0.21 -3.12
CA GLY A 207 2.20 -1.04 -2.75
C GLY A 207 1.80 -1.07 -1.27
N ILE A 208 2.69 -0.66 -0.35
CA ILE A 208 2.41 -0.55 1.10
C ILE A 208 1.26 0.43 1.34
N GLY A 209 1.35 1.64 0.76
CA GLY A 209 0.32 2.67 0.93
C GLY A 209 -1.06 2.18 0.47
N ARG A 210 -1.12 1.48 -0.67
CA ARG A 210 -2.35 0.87 -1.17
C ARG A 210 -2.87 -0.25 -0.27
N ALA A 211 -1.97 -1.12 0.20
CA ALA A 211 -2.33 -2.26 1.04
C ALA A 211 -2.92 -1.84 2.38
N ILE A 212 -2.28 -0.89 3.07
CA ILE A 212 -2.71 -0.48 4.42
C ILE A 212 -4.00 0.35 4.40
N GLY A 213 -4.28 1.03 3.27
CA GLY A 213 -5.49 1.81 3.06
C GLY A 213 -6.68 1.00 2.53
N GLU A 214 -6.49 -0.28 2.16
CA GLU A 214 -7.58 -1.07 1.60
C GLU A 214 -8.64 -1.39 2.67
N THR A 215 -9.87 -1.13 2.31
CA THR A 215 -11.00 -1.23 3.24
C THR A 215 -12.03 -2.24 2.75
N LEU A 216 -12.60 -2.02 1.55
CA LEU A 216 -13.78 -2.75 1.09
C LEU A 216 -13.51 -4.24 0.78
N ALA A 217 -12.35 -4.54 0.21
CA ALA A 217 -12.00 -5.94 -0.02
C ALA A 217 -11.71 -6.66 1.30
N VAL A 218 -10.99 -6.01 2.23
CA VAL A 218 -10.62 -6.60 3.52
C VAL A 218 -11.83 -6.83 4.41
N ILE A 219 -12.79 -5.87 4.46
CA ILE A 219 -14.02 -6.00 5.26
C ILE A 219 -14.82 -7.25 4.89
N MET A 220 -14.78 -7.67 3.63
CA MET A 220 -15.53 -8.82 3.12
C MET A 220 -14.89 -10.17 3.46
N VAL A 221 -13.58 -10.22 3.77
CA VAL A 221 -12.84 -11.50 3.87
C VAL A 221 -12.03 -11.67 5.15
N ALA A 222 -11.82 -10.60 5.94
CA ALA A 222 -11.00 -10.66 7.15
C ALA A 222 -11.75 -11.20 8.38
N GLY A 223 -13.09 -11.20 8.37
CA GLY A 223 -13.95 -11.66 9.47
C GLY A 223 -14.27 -10.61 10.53
N ASN A 224 -13.56 -9.49 10.57
CA ASN A 224 -13.86 -8.28 11.35
C ASN A 224 -13.98 -8.50 12.88
N VAL A 225 -13.27 -9.47 13.43
CA VAL A 225 -13.25 -9.79 14.87
C VAL A 225 -12.15 -8.97 15.56
N VAL A 226 -12.48 -8.35 16.69
CA VAL A 226 -11.54 -7.61 17.53
C VAL A 226 -10.86 -8.59 18.47
N GLN A 227 -9.69 -9.09 18.08
CA GLN A 227 -8.89 -10.03 18.86
C GLN A 227 -7.42 -9.98 18.45
N ILE A 228 -6.54 -10.45 19.31
CA ILE A 228 -5.15 -10.72 18.95
C ILE A 228 -5.12 -12.07 18.23
N PRO A 229 -4.68 -12.11 16.95
CA PRO A 229 -4.64 -13.37 16.21
C PRO A 229 -3.53 -14.29 16.76
N GLY A 230 -3.86 -15.54 17.00
CA GLY A 230 -2.90 -16.61 17.34
C GLY A 230 -2.36 -17.34 16.11
N SER A 231 -3.04 -17.20 14.97
CA SER A 231 -2.69 -17.84 13.70
C SER A 231 -3.01 -16.91 12.53
N ILE A 232 -2.33 -17.16 11.40
CA ILE A 232 -2.66 -16.48 10.11
C ILE A 232 -4.04 -16.86 9.58
N PHE A 233 -4.65 -17.93 10.10
CA PHE A 233 -5.99 -18.38 9.74
C PHE A 233 -7.07 -17.84 10.67
N ASP A 234 -6.70 -17.01 11.66
CA ASP A 234 -7.67 -16.35 12.53
C ASP A 234 -8.26 -15.11 11.86
N PRO A 235 -9.55 -14.81 12.17
CA PRO A 235 -10.17 -13.58 11.73
C PRO A 235 -9.59 -12.38 12.50
N VAL A 236 -9.55 -11.23 11.82
CA VAL A 236 -9.07 -9.96 12.42
C VAL A 236 -9.94 -8.80 11.96
N ARG A 237 -9.86 -7.71 12.69
CA ARG A 237 -10.35 -6.39 12.28
C ARG A 237 -9.14 -5.47 12.02
N THR A 238 -9.15 -4.73 10.90
CA THR A 238 -8.15 -3.70 10.61
C THR A 238 -8.64 -2.31 11.02
N LEU A 239 -7.76 -1.34 11.12
CA LEU A 239 -8.12 0.04 11.44
C LEU A 239 -9.11 0.62 10.42
N THR A 240 -8.88 0.39 9.13
CA THR A 240 -9.74 0.85 8.04
C THR A 240 -11.11 0.20 8.08
N THR A 241 -11.18 -1.12 8.33
CA THR A 241 -12.45 -1.84 8.43
C THR A 241 -13.25 -1.43 9.66
N ASN A 242 -12.59 -1.10 10.78
CA ASN A 242 -13.27 -0.59 11.97
C ASN A 242 -14.01 0.71 11.67
N ILE A 243 -13.34 1.68 11.05
CA ILE A 243 -13.94 2.95 10.66
C ILE A 243 -15.13 2.72 9.72
N ALA A 244 -14.95 1.91 8.67
CA ALA A 244 -15.99 1.69 7.67
C ALA A 244 -17.21 0.95 8.21
N LEU A 245 -17.02 0.01 9.14
CA LEU A 245 -18.13 -0.75 9.75
C LEU A 245 -18.98 0.11 10.67
N GLU A 246 -18.37 0.98 11.47
CA GLU A 246 -19.03 1.61 12.59
C GLU A 246 -19.40 3.07 12.37
N MET A 247 -18.78 3.76 11.39
CA MET A 247 -19.02 5.18 11.11
C MET A 247 -20.50 5.50 10.81
N GLY A 248 -21.24 4.56 10.23
CA GLY A 248 -22.65 4.77 9.82
C GLY A 248 -23.63 4.90 10.98
N TYR A 249 -23.26 4.43 12.19
CA TYR A 249 -24.14 4.46 13.37
C TYR A 249 -23.49 5.02 14.63
N ALA A 250 -22.20 5.37 14.56
CA ALA A 250 -21.46 5.93 15.68
C ALA A 250 -22.00 7.32 16.05
N THR A 251 -22.13 7.58 17.35
CA THR A 251 -22.55 8.87 17.91
C THR A 251 -21.70 9.24 19.12
N GLY A 252 -21.61 10.55 19.43
CA GLY A 252 -20.89 11.02 20.61
C GLY A 252 -19.43 10.59 20.67
N LEU A 253 -18.99 10.07 21.80
CA LEU A 253 -17.61 9.65 22.01
C LEU A 253 -17.16 8.52 21.07
N HIS A 254 -18.05 7.60 20.73
CA HIS A 254 -17.80 6.55 19.75
C HIS A 254 -17.43 7.14 18.35
N TYR A 255 -18.18 8.17 17.90
CA TYR A 255 -17.86 8.88 16.65
C TYR A 255 -16.45 9.49 16.71
N ASN A 256 -16.12 10.18 17.80
CA ASN A 256 -14.80 10.77 18.00
C ASN A 256 -13.68 9.71 18.07
N ALA A 257 -13.96 8.53 18.66
CA ALA A 257 -13.02 7.41 18.72
C ALA A 257 -12.71 6.83 17.33
N LEU A 258 -13.68 6.83 16.39
CA LEU A 258 -13.40 6.44 15.00
C LEU A 258 -12.45 7.43 14.30
N PHE A 259 -12.57 8.74 14.57
CA PHE A 259 -11.57 9.71 14.12
C PHE A 259 -10.22 9.51 14.81
N GLY A 260 -10.22 9.14 16.09
CA GLY A 260 -9.01 8.70 16.79
C GLY A 260 -8.33 7.51 16.08
N THR A 261 -9.11 6.53 15.63
CA THR A 261 -8.62 5.40 14.82
C THR A 261 -7.99 5.87 13.50
N ALA A 262 -8.59 6.87 12.84
CA ALA A 262 -8.05 7.47 11.62
C ALA A 262 -6.73 8.22 11.87
N VAL A 263 -6.58 8.92 13.00
CA VAL A 263 -5.33 9.57 13.40
C VAL A 263 -4.23 8.52 13.59
N ILE A 264 -4.50 7.42 14.29
CA ILE A 264 -3.54 6.33 14.48
C ILE A 264 -3.13 5.71 13.14
N LEU A 265 -4.08 5.44 12.25
CA LEU A 265 -3.80 4.95 10.90
C LEU A 265 -2.88 5.91 10.15
N PHE A 266 -3.15 7.21 10.20
CA PHE A 266 -2.35 8.23 9.55
C PHE A 266 -0.91 8.27 10.09
N ILE A 267 -0.74 8.17 11.41
CA ILE A 267 0.58 8.09 12.06
C ILE A 267 1.34 6.86 11.57
N ILE A 268 0.70 5.69 11.50
CA ILE A 268 1.32 4.46 11.01
C ILE A 268 1.79 4.62 9.56
N ILE A 269 0.95 5.19 8.69
CA ILE A 269 1.30 5.45 7.29
C ILE A 269 2.51 6.37 7.20
N ILE A 270 2.55 7.47 7.96
CA ILE A 270 3.70 8.39 7.98
C ILE A 270 4.96 7.67 8.42
N ILE A 271 4.91 6.89 9.50
CA ILE A 271 6.06 6.14 10.01
C ILE A 271 6.59 5.18 8.92
N LEU A 272 5.70 4.43 8.26
CA LEU A 272 6.08 3.51 7.20
C LEU A 272 6.70 4.24 6.00
N LEU A 273 6.16 5.40 5.60
CA LEU A 273 6.71 6.23 4.53
C LEU A 273 8.10 6.78 4.89
N ILE A 274 8.31 7.23 6.14
CA ILE A 274 9.61 7.71 6.61
C ILE A 274 10.64 6.58 6.57
N ILE A 275 10.29 5.40 7.09
CA ILE A 275 11.18 4.22 7.07
C ILE A 275 11.53 3.85 5.63
N ALA A 276 10.55 3.80 4.76
CA ALA A 276 10.74 3.45 3.36
C ALA A 276 11.63 4.47 2.61
N ASN A 277 11.39 5.77 2.81
CA ASN A 277 12.24 6.83 2.24
C ASN A 277 13.67 6.79 2.80
N TYR A 278 13.83 6.48 4.07
CA TYR A 278 15.17 6.33 4.67
C TYR A 278 15.95 5.17 4.02
N ILE A 279 15.29 4.03 3.80
CA ILE A 279 15.89 2.88 3.10
C ILE A 279 16.26 3.25 1.65
N GLN A 280 15.38 3.95 0.94
CA GLN A 280 15.63 4.41 -0.42
C GLN A 280 16.86 5.33 -0.52
N ASN A 281 16.95 6.32 0.35
CA ASN A 281 18.06 7.28 0.34
C ASN A 281 19.40 6.61 0.67
N LYS A 282 19.42 5.67 1.61
CA LYS A 282 20.65 4.95 1.98
C LYS A 282 21.21 4.13 0.82
N HIS A 283 20.37 3.47 0.03
CA HIS A 283 20.80 2.65 -1.10
C HIS A 283 20.97 3.46 -2.40
N GLY A 284 20.29 4.59 -2.54
CA GLY A 284 20.44 5.49 -3.70
C GLY A 284 21.75 6.29 -3.69
N MET A 285 22.31 6.61 -2.52
CA MET A 285 23.57 7.34 -2.40
C MET A 285 24.80 6.49 -2.75
N ASP A 286 24.73 5.16 -2.57
CA ASP A 286 25.84 4.26 -2.91
C ASP A 286 26.06 4.12 -4.44
N ILE A 287 25.07 4.47 -5.26
CA ILE A 287 25.15 4.36 -6.73
C ILE A 287 25.50 5.71 -7.39
N GLY A 288 25.22 6.83 -6.70
CA GLY A 288 25.51 8.20 -7.18
C GLY A 288 26.82 8.80 -6.68
N GLY A 289 27.60 8.10 -5.90
CA GLY A 289 28.84 8.57 -5.26
C GLY A 289 30.09 8.65 -6.15
N GLY A 290 29.94 8.79 -7.45
CA GLY A 290 31.00 9.18 -8.38
C GLY A 290 30.85 10.64 -8.77
N THR A 291 31.13 11.57 -7.86
CA THR A 291 31.36 12.96 -8.23
C THR A 291 32.66 13.04 -9.06
N LEU A 292 32.52 13.32 -10.35
CA LEU A 292 33.60 13.93 -11.17
C LEU A 292 33.83 15.37 -10.72
#